data_20b79261b1c50589cace5aeda273eac4
#
_entry.id   20b79261b1c50589cace5aeda273eac4
#
_cell.length_a   1.000
_cell.length_b   1.000
_cell.length_c   1.000
_cell.angle_alpha   90.00
_cell.angle_beta   90.00
_cell.angle_gamma   90.00
#
_symmetry.space_group_name_H-M   'P 1'
#
loop_
_entity.id
_entity.type
_entity.pdbx_description
1 polymer ?
#
loop_
_entity_poly.entity_id
_entity_poly.type
_entity_poly.pdbx_seq_one_letter_code
_entity_poly.pdbx_strand_id
1 'polypeptide(L)'
;MIDTLHLTHFKSWRNSGTVPLAPVTLLLGTNSSGKSSLLQSLLLLKQTVAAPDRTTHLNLGGDEAHDFFSFGDFDNVLTRGVTAPRQFTLALGFQRPGTERVGHGQFSCSYTKATSGAVVVQELVLAADGRRFRVVRRERGAYSVYVDNEVQPRGKGPQFAPERSIAFSADALALLGVDGPRVQDLSLAMRRALESIVYLGPLRRKPGRDYVWNKSRPGAVGGAGNEPMPTPTPRPRLNSAARGGCRAGVPTG
;
A
#
# COMPACT_ATOMS: atom_id res chain seq x y z
N MET A 1 8.35 8.22 2.19
CA MET A 1 7.37 8.18 3.31
C MET A 1 6.07 8.79 2.81
N ILE A 2 4.90 8.21 3.15
CA ILE A 2 3.59 8.83 2.85
C ILE A 2 3.38 9.93 3.90
N ASP A 3 3.00 11.12 3.48
CA ASP A 3 2.87 12.31 4.34
C ASP A 3 1.46 12.93 4.32
N THR A 4 0.65 12.62 3.31
CA THR A 4 -0.75 13.04 3.27
C THR A 4 -1.64 11.94 2.72
N LEU A 5 -2.89 11.92 3.17
CA LEU A 5 -3.95 11.05 2.72
C LEU A 5 -5.23 11.85 2.48
N HIS A 6 -5.89 11.62 1.37
CA HIS A 6 -7.19 12.21 1.08
C HIS A 6 -8.12 11.16 0.49
N LEU A 7 -9.30 11.04 1.06
CA LEU A 7 -10.34 10.08 0.67
C LEU A 7 -11.59 10.83 0.20
N THR A 8 -12.12 10.41 -0.94
CA THR A 8 -13.42 10.90 -1.42
C THR A 8 -14.34 9.72 -1.69
N HIS A 9 -15.52 9.74 -1.12
CA HIS A 9 -16.56 8.71 -1.22
C HIS A 9 -16.10 7.30 -0.83
N PHE A 10 -15.18 7.20 0.12
CA PHE A 10 -14.64 5.92 0.59
C PHE A 10 -15.22 5.55 1.96
N LYS A 11 -15.97 4.46 2.04
CA LYS A 11 -16.63 3.96 3.26
C LYS A 11 -17.45 5.05 3.98
N SER A 12 -17.04 5.45 5.18
CA SER A 12 -17.68 6.51 5.96
C SER A 12 -17.30 7.93 5.52
N TRP A 13 -16.28 8.06 4.68
CA TRP A 13 -15.75 9.36 4.28
C TRP A 13 -16.36 9.84 2.95
N ARG A 14 -17.24 10.82 3.01
CA ARG A 14 -17.65 11.54 1.79
C ARG A 14 -16.49 12.37 1.24
N ASN A 15 -15.81 13.07 2.13
CA ASN A 15 -14.57 13.78 1.87
C ASN A 15 -13.82 13.91 3.19
N SER A 16 -12.60 13.39 3.27
CA SER A 16 -11.77 13.49 4.48
C SER A 16 -11.04 14.82 4.59
N GLY A 17 -11.01 15.62 3.52
CA GLY A 17 -10.00 16.65 3.38
C GLY A 17 -8.60 16.04 3.32
N THR A 18 -7.58 16.86 3.33
CA THR A 18 -6.19 16.40 3.40
C THR A 18 -5.84 16.08 4.85
N VAL A 19 -5.61 14.80 5.13
CA VAL A 19 -5.17 14.29 6.43
C VAL A 19 -3.65 14.24 6.44
N PRO A 20 -2.96 15.05 7.25
CA PRO A 20 -1.50 15.00 7.35
C PRO A 20 -1.07 13.76 8.12
N LEU A 21 -0.01 13.10 7.66
CA LEU A 21 0.62 11.95 8.30
C LEU A 21 2.02 12.33 8.76
N ALA A 22 2.20 12.39 10.07
CA ALA A 22 3.48 12.63 10.73
C ALA A 22 4.19 11.30 11.06
N PRO A 23 5.46 11.31 11.49
CA PRO A 23 6.17 10.11 11.97
C PRO A 23 5.40 9.35 13.04
N VAL A 24 4.62 10.04 13.86
CA VAL A 24 3.64 9.47 14.79
C VAL A 24 2.30 10.17 14.56
N THR A 25 1.30 9.41 14.18
CA THR A 25 -0.06 9.91 13.92
C THR A 25 -1.06 9.12 14.76
N LEU A 26 -1.79 9.80 15.63
CA LEU A 26 -2.84 9.20 16.45
C LEU A 26 -4.22 9.52 15.87
N LEU A 27 -5.02 8.49 15.66
CA LEU A 27 -6.41 8.63 15.20
C LEU A 27 -7.34 8.44 16.40
N LEU A 28 -7.94 9.53 16.88
CA LEU A 28 -8.85 9.54 18.00
C LEU A 28 -10.30 9.81 17.52
N GLY A 29 -11.26 9.31 18.27
CA GLY A 29 -12.68 9.51 17.96
C GLY A 29 -13.55 8.34 18.41
N THR A 30 -14.85 8.50 18.34
CA THR A 30 -15.85 7.49 18.70
C THR A 30 -15.78 6.26 17.80
N ASN A 31 -16.39 5.15 18.22
CA ASN A 31 -16.53 3.98 17.36
C ASN A 31 -17.29 4.34 16.08
N SER A 32 -16.96 3.69 14.98
CA SER A 32 -17.55 3.95 13.66
C SER A 32 -17.31 5.34 13.06
N SER A 33 -16.42 6.16 13.65
CA SER A 33 -16.08 7.49 13.11
C SER A 33 -15.20 7.46 11.84
N GLY A 34 -14.83 6.27 11.36
CA GLY A 34 -14.04 6.10 10.13
C GLY A 34 -12.53 6.00 10.33
N LYS A 35 -12.01 5.92 11.55
CA LYS A 35 -10.58 5.76 11.83
C LYS A 35 -9.96 4.56 11.09
N SER A 36 -10.61 3.41 11.21
CA SER A 36 -10.16 2.20 10.52
C SER A 36 -10.23 2.32 9.00
N SER A 37 -11.18 3.10 8.46
CA SER A 37 -11.30 3.32 7.02
C SER A 37 -10.10 4.07 6.45
N LEU A 38 -9.49 5.00 7.21
CA LEU A 38 -8.24 5.66 6.81
C LEU A 38 -7.10 4.65 6.65
N LEU A 39 -6.92 3.75 7.61
CA LEU A 39 -5.89 2.69 7.52
C LEU A 39 -6.21 1.69 6.42
N GLN A 40 -7.47 1.28 6.31
CA GLN A 40 -7.93 0.34 5.29
C GLN A 40 -7.71 0.85 3.87
N SER A 41 -7.77 2.16 3.61
CA SER A 41 -7.48 2.72 2.28
C SER A 41 -6.02 2.49 1.85
N LEU A 42 -5.07 2.62 2.79
CA LEU A 42 -3.65 2.31 2.54
C LEU A 42 -3.44 0.81 2.31
N LEU A 43 -4.10 -0.02 3.10
CA LEU A 43 -4.00 -1.48 2.98
C LEU A 43 -4.66 -2.01 1.69
N LEU A 44 -5.74 -1.36 1.24
CA LEU A 44 -6.37 -1.66 -0.04
C LEU A 44 -5.41 -1.42 -1.22
N LEU A 45 -4.68 -0.30 -1.20
CA LEU A 45 -3.64 -0.04 -2.20
C LEU A 45 -2.47 -1.02 -2.07
N LYS A 46 -2.03 -1.31 -0.84
CA LYS A 46 -0.95 -2.28 -0.60
C LYS A 46 -1.30 -3.67 -1.13
N GLN A 47 -2.48 -4.21 -0.81
CA GLN A 47 -2.87 -5.54 -1.32
C GLN A 47 -3.09 -5.54 -2.85
N THR A 48 -3.52 -4.41 -3.44
CA THR A 48 -3.60 -4.26 -4.90
C THR A 48 -2.22 -4.33 -5.55
N VAL A 49 -1.22 -3.67 -4.96
CA VAL A 49 0.17 -3.73 -5.45
C VAL A 49 0.75 -5.13 -5.32
N ALA A 50 0.40 -5.85 -4.28
CA ALA A 50 0.85 -7.22 -4.03
C ALA A 50 0.13 -8.26 -4.89
N ALA A 51 -0.98 -7.92 -5.55
CA ALA A 51 -1.75 -8.85 -6.38
C ALA A 51 -0.86 -9.47 -7.48
N PRO A 52 -0.93 -10.80 -7.71
CA PRO A 52 -0.12 -11.48 -8.73
C PRO A 52 -0.40 -10.95 -10.13
N ASP A 53 -1.68 -10.75 -10.44
CA ASP A 53 -2.13 -10.25 -11.73
C ASP A 53 -1.95 -8.74 -11.83
N ARG A 54 -1.15 -8.30 -12.81
CA ARG A 54 -0.89 -6.87 -13.08
C ARG A 54 -2.10 -6.14 -13.65
N THR A 55 -3.04 -6.85 -14.26
CA THR A 55 -4.25 -6.27 -14.84
C THR A 55 -5.32 -5.98 -13.80
N THR A 56 -5.16 -6.48 -12.58
CA THR A 56 -6.05 -6.19 -11.46
C THR A 56 -5.97 -4.71 -11.10
N HIS A 57 -7.01 -3.96 -11.41
CA HIS A 57 -7.04 -2.53 -11.11
C HIS A 57 -7.19 -2.27 -9.61
N LEU A 58 -7.97 -3.09 -8.90
CA LEU A 58 -8.14 -2.97 -7.46
C LEU A 58 -8.46 -4.35 -6.86
N ASN A 59 -7.66 -4.78 -5.89
CA ASN A 59 -7.89 -6.02 -5.16
C ASN A 59 -8.78 -5.72 -3.94
N LEU A 60 -10.05 -6.06 -4.03
CA LEU A 60 -11.00 -5.91 -2.91
C LEU A 60 -10.89 -7.02 -1.86
N GLY A 61 -10.00 -7.96 -2.05
CA GLY A 61 -9.81 -9.10 -1.17
C GLY A 61 -10.66 -10.30 -1.59
N GLY A 62 -10.44 -11.41 -0.90
CA GLY A 62 -11.08 -12.69 -1.15
C GLY A 62 -10.10 -13.85 -1.00
N ASP A 63 -8.82 -13.59 -1.03
CA ASP A 63 -7.76 -14.56 -0.72
C ASP A 63 -7.33 -14.39 0.74
N GLU A 64 -7.87 -15.25 1.61
CA GLU A 64 -7.59 -15.19 3.06
C GLU A 64 -6.10 -15.38 3.40
N ALA A 65 -5.32 -15.96 2.49
CA ALA A 65 -3.90 -16.22 2.71
C ALA A 65 -3.02 -14.98 2.46
N HIS A 66 -3.43 -14.11 1.53
CA HIS A 66 -2.59 -13.02 1.03
C HIS A 66 -3.17 -11.63 1.26
N ASP A 67 -4.49 -11.51 1.48
CA ASP A 67 -5.16 -10.22 1.63
C ASP A 67 -5.22 -9.77 3.10
N PHE A 68 -5.00 -8.48 3.32
CA PHE A 68 -5.12 -7.89 4.67
C PHE A 68 -6.58 -7.78 5.10
N PHE A 69 -7.48 -7.55 4.15
CA PHE A 69 -8.91 -7.40 4.36
C PHE A 69 -9.70 -7.89 3.16
N SER A 70 -10.85 -8.49 3.41
CA SER A 70 -11.88 -8.66 2.41
C SER A 70 -12.87 -7.49 2.50
N PHE A 71 -12.92 -6.67 1.46
CA PHE A 71 -13.86 -5.56 1.35
C PHE A 71 -15.19 -6.01 0.73
N GLY A 72 -15.22 -7.22 0.16
CA GLY A 72 -16.35 -7.75 -0.58
C GLY A 72 -16.53 -7.10 -1.95
N ASP A 73 -17.64 -6.42 -2.17
CA ASP A 73 -17.92 -5.74 -3.45
C ASP A 73 -17.58 -4.25 -3.41
N PHE A 74 -17.50 -3.63 -4.59
CA PHE A 74 -17.32 -2.19 -4.79
C PHE A 74 -18.32 -1.35 -3.99
N ASP A 75 -19.57 -1.80 -3.93
CA ASP A 75 -20.63 -1.08 -3.22
C ASP A 75 -20.42 -1.03 -1.69
N ASN A 76 -19.66 -1.99 -1.15
CA ASN A 76 -19.28 -2.01 0.27
C ASN A 76 -18.14 -1.02 0.60
N VAL A 77 -17.40 -0.60 -0.42
CA VAL A 77 -16.31 0.37 -0.30
C VAL A 77 -16.80 1.79 -0.56
N LEU A 78 -17.78 1.94 -1.44
CA LEU A 78 -18.36 3.24 -1.77
C LEU A 78 -19.17 3.78 -0.58
N THR A 79 -19.06 5.08 -0.31
CA THR A 79 -19.89 5.75 0.70
C THR A 79 -21.37 5.62 0.36
N ARG A 80 -22.20 5.29 1.34
CA ARG A 80 -23.65 5.15 1.17
C ARG A 80 -24.27 6.47 0.69
N GLY A 81 -25.22 6.36 -0.25
CA GLY A 81 -25.96 7.51 -0.78
C GLY A 81 -25.19 8.37 -1.79
N VAL A 82 -24.07 7.86 -2.33
CA VAL A 82 -23.40 8.50 -3.46
C VAL A 82 -24.22 8.27 -4.72
N THR A 83 -24.63 9.38 -5.35
CA THR A 83 -25.31 9.41 -6.65
C THR A 83 -24.29 9.35 -7.79
N ALA A 84 -24.75 9.33 -9.03
CA ALA A 84 -23.84 9.32 -10.19
C ALA A 84 -22.96 10.60 -10.25
N PRO A 85 -21.69 10.48 -10.60
CA PRO A 85 -20.97 9.24 -10.93
C PRO A 85 -20.59 8.43 -9.68
N ARG A 86 -20.91 7.13 -9.70
CA ARG A 86 -20.58 6.21 -8.60
C ARG A 86 -19.09 5.87 -8.64
N GLN A 87 -18.31 6.64 -7.94
CA GLN A 87 -16.86 6.50 -7.86
C GLN A 87 -16.34 6.91 -6.49
N PHE A 88 -15.20 6.36 -6.11
CA PHE A 88 -14.44 6.84 -4.96
C PHE A 88 -13.00 7.14 -5.37
N THR A 89 -12.33 8.00 -4.62
CA THR A 89 -10.96 8.43 -4.91
C THR A 89 -10.08 8.25 -3.68
N LEU A 90 -8.89 7.71 -3.90
CA LEU A 90 -7.80 7.64 -2.93
C LEU A 90 -6.66 8.50 -3.44
N ALA A 91 -6.22 9.48 -2.64
CA ALA A 91 -5.09 10.32 -2.98
C ALA A 91 -4.06 10.35 -1.84
N LEU A 92 -2.78 10.34 -2.21
CA LEU A 92 -1.64 10.28 -1.30
C LEU A 92 -0.58 11.28 -1.74
N GLY A 93 -0.01 11.99 -0.75
CA GLY A 93 1.27 12.66 -0.91
C GLY A 93 2.38 11.75 -0.37
N PHE A 94 3.53 11.78 -1.01
CA PHE A 94 4.66 10.98 -0.59
C PHE A 94 6.00 11.65 -0.89
N GLN A 95 6.95 11.44 0.01
CA GLN A 95 8.33 11.90 -0.17
C GLN A 95 9.15 10.82 -0.87
N ARG A 96 10.01 11.23 -1.78
CA ARG A 96 10.99 10.36 -2.44
C ARG A 96 12.28 10.35 -1.63
N PRO A 97 12.72 9.19 -1.13
CA PRO A 97 14.02 9.11 -0.49
C PRO A 97 15.14 9.15 -1.55
N GLY A 98 16.16 9.97 -1.34
CA GLY A 98 17.45 9.82 -1.99
C GLY A 98 17.68 10.57 -3.30
N THR A 99 16.86 11.54 -3.68
CA THR A 99 17.16 12.44 -4.80
C THR A 99 17.10 13.90 -4.35
N GLU A 100 18.18 14.64 -4.55
CA GLU A 100 18.28 16.07 -4.18
C GLU A 100 17.27 16.98 -4.91
N ARG A 101 16.49 16.47 -5.85
CA ARG A 101 15.67 17.28 -6.77
C ARG A 101 14.18 17.00 -6.76
N VAL A 102 13.66 15.98 -6.10
CA VAL A 102 12.20 15.72 -6.10
C VAL A 102 11.72 15.49 -4.68
N GLY A 103 11.37 16.59 -4.04
CA GLY A 103 10.95 16.56 -2.66
C GLY A 103 9.62 15.85 -2.44
N HIS A 104 8.66 15.97 -3.36
CA HIS A 104 7.28 15.57 -3.10
C HIS A 104 6.59 15.04 -4.35
N GLY A 105 5.99 13.86 -4.24
CA GLY A 105 5.15 13.26 -5.26
C GLY A 105 3.69 13.22 -4.81
N GLN A 106 2.78 13.33 -5.75
CA GLN A 106 1.34 13.16 -5.50
C GLN A 106 0.80 12.03 -6.35
N PHE A 107 -0.03 11.23 -5.74
CA PHE A 107 -0.78 10.15 -6.35
C PHE A 107 -2.27 10.38 -6.11
N SER A 108 -3.09 10.13 -7.11
CA SER A 108 -4.54 10.08 -6.96
C SER A 108 -5.12 9.05 -7.93
N CYS A 109 -5.97 8.18 -7.42
CA CYS A 109 -6.65 7.19 -8.23
C CYS A 109 -8.13 7.14 -7.90
N SER A 110 -8.96 7.27 -8.93
CA SER A 110 -10.42 7.17 -8.85
C SER A 110 -10.87 5.84 -9.44
N TYR A 111 -11.80 5.19 -8.76
CA TYR A 111 -12.31 3.87 -9.11
C TYR A 111 -13.81 3.91 -9.38
N THR A 112 -14.25 3.13 -10.35
CA THR A 112 -15.67 2.93 -10.66
C THR A 112 -15.94 1.46 -10.98
N LYS A 113 -17.21 1.10 -11.02
CA LYS A 113 -17.66 -0.23 -11.46
C LYS A 113 -18.00 -0.18 -12.94
N ALA A 114 -17.36 -1.02 -13.74
CA ALA A 114 -17.69 -1.18 -15.16
C ALA A 114 -19.04 -1.91 -15.32
N THR A 115 -19.60 -1.84 -16.52
CA THR A 115 -20.83 -2.59 -16.87
C THR A 115 -20.69 -4.10 -16.73
N SER A 116 -19.45 -4.63 -16.84
CA SER A 116 -19.12 -6.03 -16.57
C SER A 116 -19.16 -6.40 -15.08
N GLY A 117 -19.32 -5.42 -14.19
CA GLY A 117 -19.23 -5.64 -12.73
C GLY A 117 -17.81 -5.51 -12.17
N ALA A 118 -16.78 -5.52 -13.01
CA ALA A 118 -15.39 -5.37 -12.56
C ALA A 118 -15.10 -3.95 -12.05
N VAL A 119 -14.25 -3.85 -11.03
CA VAL A 119 -13.73 -2.56 -10.55
C VAL A 119 -12.62 -2.11 -11.48
N VAL A 120 -12.72 -0.88 -11.96
CA VAL A 120 -11.76 -0.31 -12.91
C VAL A 120 -11.30 1.08 -12.45
N VAL A 121 -10.10 1.44 -12.85
CA VAL A 121 -9.60 2.81 -12.68
C VAL A 121 -10.35 3.72 -13.63
N GLN A 122 -10.97 4.76 -13.08
CA GLN A 122 -11.58 5.83 -13.85
C GLN A 122 -10.54 6.90 -14.23
N GLU A 123 -9.68 7.25 -13.28
CA GLU A 123 -8.59 8.19 -13.50
C GLU A 123 -7.42 7.84 -12.59
N LEU A 124 -6.22 7.80 -13.13
CA LEU A 124 -4.95 7.76 -12.40
C LEU A 124 -4.20 9.06 -12.65
N VAL A 125 -3.74 9.68 -11.59
CA VAL A 125 -2.94 10.91 -11.62
C VAL A 125 -1.64 10.68 -10.85
N LEU A 126 -0.53 11.03 -11.48
CA LEU A 126 0.78 11.16 -10.84
C LEU A 126 1.28 12.59 -11.10
N ALA A 127 1.72 13.27 -10.05
CA ALA A 127 2.24 14.62 -10.18
C ALA A 127 3.48 14.84 -9.33
N ALA A 128 4.41 15.63 -9.84
CA ALA A 128 5.59 16.11 -9.13
C ALA A 128 6.18 17.32 -9.84
N ASP A 129 6.81 18.24 -9.10
CA ASP A 129 7.51 19.41 -9.62
C ASP A 129 6.67 20.26 -10.60
N GLY A 130 5.39 20.45 -10.27
CA GLY A 130 4.47 21.24 -11.07
C GLY A 130 3.94 20.56 -12.34
N ARG A 131 4.40 19.33 -12.66
CA ARG A 131 3.91 18.53 -13.79
C ARG A 131 2.88 17.50 -13.33
N ARG A 132 1.85 17.29 -14.13
CA ARG A 132 0.76 16.37 -13.84
C ARG A 132 0.52 15.42 -15.00
N PHE A 133 0.62 14.13 -14.74
CA PHE A 133 0.42 13.06 -15.69
C PHE A 133 -0.87 12.31 -15.35
N ARG A 134 -1.73 12.12 -16.33
CA ARG A 134 -3.05 11.54 -16.10
C ARG A 134 -3.37 10.47 -17.13
N VAL A 135 -3.99 9.40 -16.68
CA VAL A 135 -4.64 8.40 -17.55
C VAL A 135 -6.11 8.36 -17.17
N VAL A 136 -6.99 8.66 -18.12
CA VAL A 136 -8.43 8.80 -17.90
C VAL A 136 -9.17 7.78 -18.76
N ARG A 137 -10.06 7.01 -18.12
CA ARG A 137 -10.91 6.04 -18.77
C ARG A 137 -11.96 6.74 -19.64
N ARG A 138 -12.13 6.25 -20.84
CA ARG A 138 -13.14 6.68 -21.80
C ARG A 138 -14.25 5.64 -21.92
N GLU A 139 -15.25 5.98 -22.68
CA GLU A 139 -16.28 5.03 -23.07
C GLU A 139 -15.68 3.77 -23.71
N ARG A 140 -16.35 2.64 -23.57
CA ARG A 140 -15.94 1.33 -24.12
C ARG A 140 -14.59 0.81 -23.62
N GLY A 141 -14.10 1.32 -22.48
CA GLY A 141 -12.90 0.79 -21.81
C GLY A 141 -11.56 1.27 -22.36
N ALA A 142 -11.55 2.18 -23.33
CA ALA A 142 -10.33 2.85 -23.75
C ALA A 142 -9.86 3.87 -22.71
N TYR A 143 -8.57 4.19 -22.75
CA TYR A 143 -7.96 5.21 -21.90
C TYR A 143 -7.34 6.32 -22.75
N SER A 144 -7.26 7.52 -22.19
CA SER A 144 -6.55 8.65 -22.78
C SER A 144 -5.46 9.11 -21.86
N VAL A 145 -4.28 9.38 -22.42
CA VAL A 145 -3.09 9.88 -21.70
C VAL A 145 -3.04 11.38 -21.82
N TYR A 146 -2.76 12.06 -20.71
CA TYR A 146 -2.64 13.51 -20.63
C TYR A 146 -1.32 13.88 -19.93
N VAL A 147 -0.74 14.98 -20.39
CA VAL A 147 0.32 15.70 -19.69
C VAL A 147 -0.24 17.08 -19.35
N ASP A 148 -0.20 17.43 -18.09
CA ASP A 148 -0.89 18.59 -17.54
C ASP A 148 -2.39 18.53 -17.87
N ASN A 149 -2.91 19.36 -18.73
CA ASN A 149 -4.32 19.31 -19.18
C ASN A 149 -4.47 18.92 -20.65
N GLU A 150 -3.37 18.61 -21.34
CA GLU A 150 -3.38 18.33 -22.77
C GLU A 150 -3.38 16.83 -23.03
N VAL A 151 -4.34 16.40 -23.88
CA VAL A 151 -4.38 15.01 -24.34
C VAL A 151 -3.22 14.75 -25.29
N GLN A 152 -2.51 13.64 -25.06
CA GLN A 152 -1.40 13.29 -25.92
C GLN A 152 -1.91 12.79 -27.29
N PRO A 153 -1.33 13.27 -28.40
CA PRO A 153 -1.62 12.74 -29.73
C PRO A 153 -1.38 11.23 -29.76
N ARG A 154 -2.28 10.46 -30.36
CA ARG A 154 -2.25 8.97 -30.36
C ARG A 154 -2.35 8.30 -28.98
N GLY A 155 -2.52 9.04 -27.91
CA GLY A 155 -2.66 8.54 -26.53
C GLY A 155 -4.07 8.05 -26.20
N LYS A 156 -4.73 7.30 -27.11
CA LYS A 156 -6.07 6.75 -26.91
C LYS A 156 -6.10 5.27 -27.25
N GLY A 157 -6.51 4.44 -26.31
CA GLY A 157 -6.63 2.99 -26.54
C GLY A 157 -6.72 2.18 -25.24
N PRO A 158 -7.08 0.90 -25.34
CA PRO A 158 -7.13 0.01 -24.18
C PRO A 158 -5.74 -0.32 -23.62
N GLN A 159 -4.68 -0.27 -24.44
CA GLN A 159 -3.29 -0.51 -24.05
C GLN A 159 -2.76 0.49 -23.01
N PHE A 160 -3.43 1.64 -22.86
CA PHE A 160 -3.05 2.66 -21.87
C PHE A 160 -3.72 2.45 -20.51
N ALA A 161 -4.35 1.30 -20.28
CA ALA A 161 -4.92 0.97 -18.98
C ALA A 161 -3.83 0.96 -17.89
N PRO A 162 -4.08 1.59 -16.73
CA PRO A 162 -3.13 1.58 -15.61
C PRO A 162 -2.88 0.17 -15.09
N GLU A 163 -1.65 -0.10 -14.65
CA GLU A 163 -1.28 -1.34 -13.99
C GLU A 163 -1.45 -1.21 -12.47
N ARG A 164 -2.19 -2.16 -11.85
CA ARG A 164 -2.42 -2.21 -10.38
C ARG A 164 -2.78 -0.86 -9.75
N SER A 165 -3.45 0.01 -10.50
CA SER A 165 -3.87 1.36 -10.07
C SER A 165 -2.76 2.35 -9.75
N ILE A 166 -1.50 1.99 -9.78
CA ILE A 166 -0.40 2.84 -9.33
C ILE A 166 0.62 3.17 -10.42
N ALA A 167 0.58 2.47 -11.54
CA ALA A 167 1.55 2.64 -12.61
C ALA A 167 0.86 2.87 -13.96
N PHE A 168 1.53 3.64 -14.80
CA PHE A 168 1.19 3.76 -16.21
C PHE A 168 1.67 2.51 -16.95
N SER A 169 0.92 2.07 -17.96
CA SER A 169 1.34 0.98 -18.83
C SER A 169 2.62 1.32 -19.60
N ALA A 170 3.32 0.29 -20.07
CA ALA A 170 4.53 0.48 -20.87
C ALA A 170 4.27 1.34 -22.13
N ASP A 171 3.12 1.13 -22.79
CA ASP A 171 2.73 1.93 -23.95
C ASP A 171 2.49 3.41 -23.58
N ALA A 172 1.90 3.68 -22.42
CA ALA A 172 1.70 5.04 -21.93
C ALA A 172 3.04 5.72 -21.60
N LEU A 173 3.98 5.00 -20.99
CA LEU A 173 5.31 5.51 -20.70
C LEU A 173 6.10 5.80 -21.99
N ALA A 174 6.04 4.91 -22.97
CA ALA A 174 6.66 5.11 -24.27
C ALA A 174 6.09 6.34 -25.00
N LEU A 175 4.77 6.55 -24.92
CA LEU A 175 4.10 7.70 -25.51
C LEU A 175 4.56 9.03 -24.87
N LEU A 176 4.86 9.02 -23.57
CA LEU A 176 5.33 10.21 -22.82
C LEU A 176 6.77 10.60 -23.16
N GLY A 177 7.51 9.78 -23.89
CA GLY A 177 8.87 10.08 -24.34
C GLY A 177 9.80 10.49 -23.19
N VAL A 178 10.28 11.74 -23.21
CA VAL A 178 11.22 12.28 -22.20
C VAL A 178 10.63 12.34 -20.78
N ASP A 179 9.33 12.40 -20.63
CA ASP A 179 8.64 12.37 -19.33
C ASP A 179 8.39 10.94 -18.82
N GLY A 180 8.49 9.92 -19.69
CA GLY A 180 8.25 8.52 -19.36
C GLY A 180 9.05 8.01 -18.17
N PRO A 181 10.39 8.16 -18.15
CA PRO A 181 11.22 7.76 -17.02
C PRO A 181 10.81 8.42 -15.70
N ARG A 182 10.42 9.71 -15.75
CA ARG A 182 9.95 10.44 -14.57
C ARG A 182 8.67 9.84 -14.00
N VAL A 183 7.70 9.51 -14.85
CA VAL A 183 6.43 8.89 -14.44
C VAL A 183 6.67 7.48 -13.91
N GLN A 184 7.60 6.74 -14.52
CA GLN A 184 8.02 5.43 -14.04
C GLN A 184 8.63 5.52 -12.64
N ASP A 185 9.51 6.50 -12.40
CA ASP A 185 10.12 6.75 -11.09
C ASP A 185 9.08 7.10 -10.02
N LEU A 186 8.07 7.92 -10.36
CA LEU A 186 6.96 8.23 -9.45
C LEU A 186 6.16 6.99 -9.10
N SER A 187 5.81 6.16 -10.09
CA SER A 187 5.12 4.89 -9.87
C SER A 187 5.92 3.94 -8.98
N LEU A 188 7.24 3.85 -9.20
CA LEU A 188 8.14 3.02 -8.40
C LEU A 188 8.28 3.54 -6.97
N ALA A 189 8.39 4.85 -6.77
CA ALA A 189 8.45 5.47 -5.44
C ALA A 189 7.16 5.22 -4.66
N MET A 190 6.00 5.36 -5.31
CA MET A 190 4.70 5.06 -4.72
C MET A 190 4.58 3.57 -4.35
N ARG A 191 4.97 2.69 -5.25
CA ARG A 191 5.00 1.25 -5.00
C ARG A 191 5.84 0.90 -3.77
N ARG A 192 7.08 1.40 -3.69
CA ARG A 192 7.98 1.16 -2.55
C ARG A 192 7.39 1.70 -1.23
N ALA A 193 6.74 2.86 -1.28
CA ALA A 193 6.07 3.44 -0.12
C ALA A 193 4.93 2.53 0.39
N LEU A 194 4.12 1.96 -0.50
CA LEU A 194 3.06 1.01 -0.13
C LEU A 194 3.61 -0.34 0.35
N GLU A 195 4.63 -0.87 -0.31
CA GLU A 195 5.28 -2.13 0.08
C GLU A 195 5.93 -2.04 1.47
N SER A 196 6.45 -0.87 1.84
CA SER A 196 7.06 -0.63 3.15
C SER A 196 6.07 -0.55 4.32
N ILE A 197 4.77 -0.44 4.06
CA ILE A 197 3.76 -0.42 5.12
C ILE A 197 3.75 -1.78 5.82
N VAL A 198 3.87 -1.78 7.14
CA VAL A 198 3.68 -2.97 7.99
C VAL A 198 2.37 -2.78 8.75
N TYR A 199 1.48 -3.75 8.64
CA TYR A 199 0.20 -3.75 9.35
C TYR A 199 0.23 -4.69 10.54
N LEU A 200 -0.09 -4.15 11.70
CA LEU A 200 -0.31 -4.94 12.92
C LEU A 200 -1.81 -4.93 13.21
N GLY A 201 -2.45 -6.06 12.95
CA GLY A 201 -3.88 -6.24 13.20
C GLY A 201 -4.25 -6.19 14.70
N PRO A 202 -5.52 -5.95 15.03
CA PRO A 202 -5.98 -5.86 16.41
C PRO A 202 -5.92 -7.21 17.15
N LEU A 203 -6.10 -8.31 16.44
CA LEU A 203 -6.04 -9.66 17.00
C LEU A 203 -4.66 -10.25 16.77
N ARG A 204 -3.85 -10.26 17.80
CA ARG A 204 -2.56 -10.95 17.79
C ARG A 204 -2.74 -12.37 18.31
N ARG A 205 -2.07 -13.35 17.70
CA ARG A 205 -1.99 -14.67 18.30
C ARG A 205 -1.34 -14.56 19.67
N LYS A 206 -1.87 -15.30 20.62
CA LYS A 206 -1.17 -15.47 21.92
C LYS A 206 0.22 -16.06 21.63
N PRO A 207 1.28 -15.58 22.31
CA PRO A 207 2.60 -16.17 22.15
C PRO A 207 2.54 -17.68 22.38
N GLY A 208 3.06 -18.47 21.44
CA GLY A 208 3.26 -19.90 21.63
C GLY A 208 4.41 -20.14 22.62
N ARG A 209 4.44 -21.32 23.24
CA ARG A 209 5.56 -21.71 24.13
C ARG A 209 6.85 -21.91 23.35
N ASP A 210 6.72 -22.39 22.11
CA ASP A 210 7.86 -22.74 21.27
C ASP A 210 7.71 -22.11 19.88
N TYR A 211 8.80 -21.55 19.39
CA TYR A 211 8.93 -21.03 18.03
C TYR A 211 10.12 -21.70 17.36
N VAL A 212 9.89 -22.32 16.22
CA VAL A 212 10.98 -22.88 15.41
C VAL A 212 11.60 -21.75 14.60
N TRP A 213 12.86 -21.47 14.81
CA TRP A 213 13.59 -20.50 14.01
C TRP A 213 14.16 -21.17 12.75
N ASN A 214 13.60 -20.81 11.59
CA ASN A 214 14.01 -21.29 10.29
C ASN A 214 15.08 -20.42 9.60
N LYS A 215 15.68 -19.44 10.30
CA LYS A 215 16.70 -18.49 9.78
C LYS A 215 16.23 -17.59 8.63
N SER A 216 14.98 -17.67 8.18
CA SER A 216 14.43 -16.77 7.17
C SER A 216 13.98 -15.47 7.80
N ARG A 217 14.16 -14.35 7.10
CA ARG A 217 13.49 -13.09 7.48
C ARG A 217 12.05 -13.18 7.00
N PRO A 218 11.05 -12.92 7.87
CA PRO A 218 9.68 -12.84 7.42
C PRO A 218 9.54 -11.73 6.37
N GLY A 219 8.93 -12.05 5.24
CA GLY A 219 8.73 -11.10 4.13
C GLY A 219 7.67 -10.04 4.43
N ALA A 220 6.71 -10.37 5.30
CA ALA A 220 5.67 -9.47 5.80
C ALA A 220 5.11 -10.01 7.11
N VAL A 221 4.62 -9.13 7.96
CA VAL A 221 3.79 -9.54 9.12
C VAL A 221 2.37 -9.67 8.60
N GLY A 222 1.82 -10.88 8.63
CA GLY A 222 0.44 -11.13 8.20
C GLY A 222 -0.57 -10.32 9.02
N GLY A 223 -1.69 -9.95 8.40
CA GLY A 223 -2.74 -9.12 9.02
C GLY A 223 -3.35 -9.71 10.30
N ALA A 224 -3.24 -11.03 10.51
CA ALA A 224 -3.63 -11.74 11.73
C ALA A 224 -2.45 -12.02 12.68
N GLY A 225 -1.27 -11.46 12.44
CA GLY A 225 -0.07 -11.75 13.22
C GLY A 225 0.41 -13.20 13.08
N ASN A 226 0.12 -13.84 11.95
CA ASN A 226 0.40 -15.25 11.69
C ASN A 226 1.88 -15.56 11.44
N GLU A 227 2.71 -14.53 11.25
CA GLU A 227 4.15 -14.74 11.17
C GLU A 227 4.77 -14.73 12.58
N PRO A 228 5.72 -15.64 12.85
CA PRO A 228 6.40 -15.65 14.12
C PRO A 228 7.13 -14.31 14.31
N MET A 229 6.94 -13.71 15.48
CA MET A 229 7.75 -12.57 15.91
C MET A 229 9.23 -12.93 15.71
N PRO A 230 10.08 -12.00 15.22
CA PRO A 230 11.51 -12.23 15.25
C PRO A 230 11.89 -12.55 16.70
N THR A 231 12.36 -13.78 16.93
CA THR A 231 12.83 -14.18 18.26
C THR A 231 13.94 -13.24 18.68
N PRO A 232 13.92 -12.73 19.92
CA PRO A 232 15.06 -12.03 20.46
C PRO A 232 16.29 -12.93 20.29
N THR A 233 17.39 -12.37 19.81
CA THR A 233 18.68 -13.07 19.71
C THR A 233 18.91 -13.85 20.99
N PRO A 234 19.16 -15.17 20.92
CA PRO A 234 19.46 -15.94 22.13
C PRO A 234 20.68 -15.31 22.78
N ARG A 235 20.54 -14.86 24.02
CA ARG A 235 21.70 -14.47 24.81
C ARG A 235 22.63 -15.68 24.85
N PRO A 236 23.94 -15.52 24.58
CA PRO A 236 24.86 -16.62 24.70
C PRO A 236 24.73 -17.20 26.13
N ARG A 237 24.47 -18.50 26.21
CA ARG A 237 24.51 -19.20 27.49
C ARG A 237 25.93 -19.03 28.01
N LEU A 238 26.07 -18.31 29.08
CA LEU A 238 27.29 -18.34 29.89
C LEU A 238 27.48 -19.81 30.32
N ASN A 239 28.50 -20.44 29.72
CA ASN A 239 28.91 -21.79 30.12
C ASN A 239 29.21 -21.79 31.61
N SER A 240 28.38 -22.47 32.38
CA SER A 240 28.62 -22.81 33.76
C SER A 240 29.61 -24.00 33.90
N ALA A 241 30.72 -23.94 33.15
CA ALA A 241 31.79 -24.92 33.26
C ALA A 241 33.00 -24.28 33.93
N ALA A 242 32.89 -23.97 35.22
CA ALA A 242 34.03 -23.73 36.10
C ALA A 242 33.59 -23.96 37.53
N ARG A 243 33.17 -25.18 37.87
CA ARG A 243 33.27 -25.71 39.21
C ARG A 243 34.29 -26.85 39.21
N GLY A 244 35.54 -26.47 39.00
CA GLY A 244 36.68 -27.31 39.29
C GLY A 244 36.86 -27.37 40.79
N GLY A 245 36.75 -28.56 41.37
CA GLY A 245 36.87 -28.80 42.80
C GLY A 245 38.28 -28.53 43.33
N CYS A 246 38.36 -27.71 44.35
CA CYS A 246 39.47 -27.76 45.29
C CYS A 246 39.22 -28.91 46.27
N ARG A 247 39.94 -30.03 46.10
CA ARG A 247 40.14 -31.02 47.15
C ARG A 247 41.24 -30.48 48.07
N ALA A 248 40.89 -30.11 49.27
CA ALA A 248 41.83 -29.89 50.33
C ALA A 248 42.39 -31.25 50.75
N GLY A 249 43.69 -31.47 50.61
CA GLY A 249 44.43 -32.57 51.19
C GLY A 249 44.74 -32.24 52.63
N VAL A 250 44.33 -33.11 53.52
CA VAL A 250 44.74 -33.13 54.95
C VAL A 250 46.07 -33.90 55.04
N PRO A 251 47.13 -33.36 55.63
CA PRO A 251 48.29 -34.15 55.97
C PRO A 251 48.09 -34.83 57.32
N THR A 252 48.16 -36.14 57.29
CA THR A 252 48.40 -36.97 58.53
C THR A 252 49.88 -37.19 58.68
N GLY A 253 50.41 -37.00 59.87
CA GLY A 253 51.71 -37.32 60.31
C GLY A 253 52.10 -36.55 61.53
#